data_55f6008267dea850ba0d98946ef49c42
#
_entry.id   55f6008267dea850ba0d98946ef49c42
#
_cell.length_a   1.000
_cell.length_b   1.000
_cell.length_c   1.000
_cell.angle_alpha   90.00
_cell.angle_beta   90.00
_cell.angle_gamma   90.00
#
_symmetry.space_group_name_H-M   'P 1'
#
loop_
_entity.id
_entity.type
_entity.pdbx_description
1 polymer ?
#
loop_
_entity_poly.entity_id
_entity_poly.type
_entity_poly.pdbx_seq_one_letter_code
_entity_poly.pdbx_strand_id
1 'polypeptide(L)'
;WGHQIPVWYCADCGKMTVSEEDQAQCDHCRSQNITRDPDVLDTWFSSALWPFSTLGWPENTEDLNYFYPTDVLVTGYDIIFFWVARMIFSGCEHTGKPPFHTVLIHGLVRDDKGRKMSKSLGNGIDPLEMAEKYGADALRFNLITGNAPGNDTRFFVEKCEAMRNFANKIWNASRFVMMNLTIRECVLPGRLEQEDKWILSKLNRVVKEVTENMDAYELGVASAKVYDFIWSDY
;
A
#
# COMPACT_ATOMS: atom_id res chain seq x y z
N TRP A 1 22.65 4.70 -11.20
CA TRP A 1 22.04 4.97 -9.90
C TRP A 1 21.94 3.67 -9.09
N GLY A 2 22.45 3.68 -7.86
CA GLY A 2 22.46 2.55 -6.95
C GLY A 2 23.57 2.67 -5.90
N HIS A 3 23.69 1.68 -5.01
CA HIS A 3 24.78 1.60 -4.05
C HIS A 3 26.03 1.13 -4.76
N GLN A 4 27.11 1.90 -4.68
CA GLN A 4 28.38 1.53 -5.29
C GLN A 4 28.93 0.25 -4.64
N ILE A 5 29.47 -0.65 -5.48
CA ILE A 5 30.06 -1.89 -5.03
C ILE A 5 31.28 -1.57 -4.15
N PRO A 6 31.33 -2.08 -2.88
CA PRO A 6 32.37 -1.73 -1.92
C PRO A 6 33.64 -2.60 -2.13
N VAL A 7 34.18 -2.59 -3.35
CA VAL A 7 35.34 -3.42 -3.74
C VAL A 7 36.41 -2.56 -4.39
N TRP A 8 37.66 -2.81 -4.05
CA TRP A 8 38.85 -2.22 -4.65
C TRP A 8 39.72 -3.31 -5.28
N TYR A 9 40.11 -3.12 -6.50
CA TYR A 9 41.01 -4.03 -7.27
C TYR A 9 42.41 -3.51 -7.25
N CYS A 10 43.38 -4.36 -6.86
CA CYS A 10 44.80 -4.04 -6.87
C CYS A 10 45.44 -4.45 -8.20
N ALA A 11 46.00 -3.46 -8.94
CA ALA A 11 46.68 -3.74 -10.21
C ALA A 11 48.02 -4.48 -10.02
N ASP A 12 48.67 -4.37 -8.85
CA ASP A 12 49.99 -4.96 -8.62
C ASP A 12 49.93 -6.41 -8.20
N CYS A 13 48.96 -6.84 -7.39
CA CYS A 13 48.87 -8.24 -6.94
C CYS A 13 47.62 -8.96 -7.46
N GLY A 14 46.76 -8.31 -8.20
CA GLY A 14 45.52 -8.88 -8.79
C GLY A 14 44.44 -9.29 -7.78
N LYS A 15 44.60 -8.97 -6.50
CA LYS A 15 43.62 -9.29 -5.46
C LYS A 15 42.66 -8.13 -5.25
N MET A 16 41.46 -8.46 -4.71
CA MET A 16 40.45 -7.48 -4.32
C MET A 16 40.41 -7.29 -2.80
N THR A 17 40.11 -6.07 -2.39
CA THR A 17 39.78 -5.69 -1.00
C THR A 17 38.32 -5.31 -0.93
N VAL A 18 37.57 -5.88 0.01
CA VAL A 18 36.18 -5.51 0.29
C VAL A 18 36.15 -4.68 1.57
N SER A 19 35.57 -3.49 1.53
CA SER A 19 35.53 -2.59 2.69
C SER A 19 34.33 -1.65 2.63
N GLU A 20 33.78 -1.31 3.78
CA GLU A 20 32.76 -0.27 3.93
C GLU A 20 33.35 1.13 3.83
N GLU A 21 34.65 1.28 4.17
CA GLU A 21 35.35 2.55 4.12
C GLU A 21 36.24 2.65 2.87
N ASP A 22 36.49 3.86 2.39
CA ASP A 22 37.38 4.11 1.27
C ASP A 22 38.80 3.65 1.60
N GLN A 23 39.39 2.85 0.68
CA GLN A 23 40.71 2.27 0.86
C GLN A 23 41.77 3.14 0.18
N ALA A 24 42.89 3.35 0.91
CA ALA A 24 44.06 4.05 0.37
C ALA A 24 45.13 3.08 -0.17
N GLN A 25 45.07 1.82 0.22
CA GLN A 25 46.05 0.79 -0.18
C GLN A 25 45.42 -0.61 -0.17
N CYS A 26 46.04 -1.52 -0.89
CA CYS A 26 45.65 -2.94 -0.94
C CYS A 26 45.95 -3.63 0.39
N ASP A 27 44.98 -4.34 0.96
CA ASP A 27 45.15 -5.06 2.22
C ASP A 27 46.17 -6.24 2.11
N HIS A 28 46.39 -6.72 0.88
CA HIS A 28 47.24 -7.89 0.67
C HIS A 28 48.73 -7.55 0.42
N CYS A 29 48.99 -6.49 -0.36
CA CYS A 29 50.37 -6.13 -0.73
C CYS A 29 50.76 -4.70 -0.36
N ARG A 30 49.89 -3.93 0.26
CA ARG A 30 50.09 -2.55 0.66
C ARG A 30 50.33 -1.56 -0.51
N SER A 31 50.09 -1.98 -1.74
CA SER A 31 50.18 -1.12 -2.90
C SER A 31 49.09 -0.05 -2.88
N GLN A 32 49.43 1.16 -3.32
CA GLN A 32 48.50 2.25 -3.54
C GLN A 32 47.84 2.20 -4.94
N ASN A 33 48.26 1.25 -5.80
CA ASN A 33 47.72 1.07 -7.13
C ASN A 33 46.43 0.27 -7.08
N ILE A 34 45.39 0.84 -6.46
CA ILE A 34 44.06 0.28 -6.31
C ILE A 34 43.01 1.12 -7.01
N THR A 35 42.00 0.48 -7.56
CA THR A 35 40.87 1.15 -8.23
C THR A 35 39.58 0.59 -7.66
N ARG A 36 38.67 1.48 -7.26
CA ARG A 36 37.34 1.10 -6.79
C ARG A 36 36.51 0.56 -7.96
N ASP A 37 35.65 -0.40 -7.68
CA ASP A 37 34.68 -0.92 -8.65
C ASP A 37 33.79 0.25 -9.14
N PRO A 38 33.70 0.50 -10.47
CA PRO A 38 32.91 1.60 -11.02
C PRO A 38 31.40 1.32 -11.03
N ASP A 39 31.00 0.06 -10.85
CA ASP A 39 29.62 -0.36 -10.94
C ASP A 39 28.86 -0.12 -9.63
N VAL A 40 27.53 -0.15 -9.75
CA VAL A 40 26.60 -0.04 -8.63
C VAL A 40 25.72 -1.27 -8.58
N LEU A 41 25.23 -1.59 -7.38
CA LEU A 41 24.25 -2.65 -7.19
C LEU A 41 22.92 -2.27 -7.85
N ASP A 42 22.19 -3.27 -8.33
CA ASP A 42 20.86 -3.11 -8.90
C ASP A 42 19.90 -2.47 -7.89
N THR A 43 19.01 -1.61 -8.38
CA THR A 43 17.95 -0.97 -7.58
C THR A 43 17.14 -1.96 -6.76
N TRP A 44 16.86 -3.14 -7.32
CA TRP A 44 16.12 -4.19 -6.62
C TRP A 44 16.86 -4.81 -5.45
N PHE A 45 18.18 -4.66 -5.37
CA PHE A 45 18.95 -5.10 -4.21
C PHE A 45 18.56 -4.30 -2.96
N SER A 46 18.67 -2.99 -3.02
CA SER A 46 18.28 -2.11 -1.90
C SER A 46 16.78 -2.16 -1.61
N SER A 47 15.95 -2.26 -2.65
CA SER A 47 14.50 -2.44 -2.50
C SER A 47 14.12 -3.70 -1.73
N ALA A 48 14.93 -4.76 -1.83
CA ALA A 48 14.73 -6.00 -1.09
C ALA A 48 15.00 -5.87 0.43
N LEU A 49 15.79 -4.88 0.82
CA LEU A 49 16.13 -4.64 2.24
C LEU A 49 15.07 -3.80 2.97
N TRP A 50 14.15 -3.19 2.23
CA TRP A 50 13.19 -2.21 2.75
C TRP A 50 12.44 -2.64 4.02
N PRO A 51 11.91 -3.90 4.16
CA PRO A 51 11.10 -4.27 5.32
C PRO A 51 11.84 -4.19 6.67
N PHE A 52 13.15 -4.24 6.67
CA PHE A 52 13.96 -4.23 7.89
C PHE A 52 15.00 -3.11 7.93
N SER A 53 15.53 -2.65 6.78
CA SER A 53 16.51 -1.57 6.77
C SER A 53 15.92 -0.23 7.22
N THR A 54 14.66 0.05 6.90
CA THR A 54 13.95 1.27 7.34
C THR A 54 13.64 1.27 8.83
N LEU A 55 13.72 0.13 9.48
CA LEU A 55 13.51 -0.05 10.91
C LEU A 55 14.84 -0.05 11.70
N GLY A 56 15.94 0.25 11.03
CA GLY A 56 17.25 0.44 11.63
C GLY A 56 18.19 -0.77 11.56
N TRP A 57 17.81 -1.87 10.87
CA TRP A 57 18.75 -2.97 10.65
C TRP A 57 20.03 -2.46 9.95
N PRO A 58 21.26 -2.92 10.35
CA PRO A 58 21.56 -4.10 11.17
C PRO A 58 21.50 -3.89 12.70
N GLU A 59 21.22 -2.69 13.15
CA GLU A 59 21.10 -2.40 14.58
C GLU A 59 19.84 -3.04 15.17
N ASN A 60 19.94 -3.47 16.44
CA ASN A 60 18.80 -4.04 17.17
C ASN A 60 17.95 -2.92 17.80
N THR A 61 17.15 -2.23 16.97
CA THR A 61 16.33 -1.10 17.41
C THR A 61 14.98 -1.53 18.02
N GLU A 62 14.35 -0.63 18.77
CA GLU A 62 12.99 -0.86 19.27
C GLU A 62 11.98 -1.02 18.14
N ASP A 63 12.09 -0.19 17.10
CA ASP A 63 11.22 -0.24 15.92
C ASP A 63 11.35 -1.58 15.18
N LEU A 64 12.57 -2.09 14.97
CA LEU A 64 12.80 -3.38 14.36
C LEU A 64 12.16 -4.52 15.18
N ASN A 65 12.29 -4.46 16.51
CA ASN A 65 11.73 -5.49 17.39
C ASN A 65 10.19 -5.45 17.43
N TYR A 66 9.59 -4.28 17.27
CA TYR A 66 8.15 -4.10 17.35
C TYR A 66 7.43 -4.33 16.01
N PHE A 67 7.97 -3.78 14.91
CA PHE A 67 7.29 -3.77 13.61
C PHE A 67 7.70 -4.90 12.68
N TYR A 68 8.80 -5.62 12.95
CA TYR A 68 9.26 -6.71 12.09
C TYR A 68 9.07 -8.09 12.74
N PRO A 69 8.48 -9.09 12.06
CA PRO A 69 7.84 -9.03 10.74
C PRO A 69 6.58 -8.19 10.71
N THR A 70 6.26 -7.62 9.53
CA THR A 70 5.01 -6.89 9.33
C THR A 70 3.83 -7.82 9.04
N ASP A 71 2.59 -7.33 9.13
CA ASP A 71 1.41 -8.17 8.91
C ASP A 71 1.09 -8.33 7.42
N VAL A 72 0.98 -7.22 6.69
CA VAL A 72 0.52 -7.21 5.29
C VAL A 72 1.41 -6.35 4.41
N LEU A 73 1.92 -6.95 3.32
CA LEU A 73 2.50 -6.23 2.20
C LEU A 73 1.44 -6.07 1.11
N VAL A 74 1.26 -4.85 0.62
CA VAL A 74 0.35 -4.54 -0.51
C VAL A 74 1.17 -4.19 -1.73
N THR A 75 0.94 -4.88 -2.86
CA THR A 75 1.71 -4.68 -4.10
C THR A 75 0.91 -5.06 -5.34
N GLY A 76 1.34 -4.54 -6.50
CA GLY A 76 0.87 -5.01 -7.79
C GLY A 76 1.46 -6.38 -8.16
N TYR A 77 0.75 -7.14 -8.99
CA TYR A 77 1.21 -8.45 -9.45
C TYR A 77 2.47 -8.39 -10.32
N ASP A 78 2.74 -7.26 -10.95
CA ASP A 78 3.83 -7.10 -11.92
C ASP A 78 5.24 -7.08 -11.31
N ILE A 79 5.34 -6.87 -9.99
CA ILE A 79 6.62 -6.86 -9.27
C ILE A 79 6.75 -7.95 -8.20
N ILE A 80 5.96 -9.03 -8.30
CA ILE A 80 6.07 -10.17 -7.38
C ILE A 80 7.50 -10.73 -7.36
N PHE A 81 8.09 -11.00 -8.52
CA PHE A 81 9.43 -11.55 -8.60
C PHE A 81 10.52 -10.51 -8.32
N PHE A 82 10.35 -9.29 -8.80
CA PHE A 82 11.37 -8.26 -8.65
C PHE A 82 11.45 -7.71 -7.22
N TRP A 83 10.34 -7.64 -6.52
CA TRP A 83 10.28 -7.03 -5.20
C TRP A 83 9.90 -8.00 -4.10
N VAL A 84 8.73 -8.66 -4.19
CA VAL A 84 8.22 -9.51 -3.12
C VAL A 84 9.14 -10.69 -2.82
N ALA A 85 9.50 -11.47 -3.86
CA ALA A 85 10.37 -12.61 -3.70
C ALA A 85 11.74 -12.21 -3.16
N ARG A 86 12.29 -11.07 -3.61
CA ARG A 86 13.57 -10.55 -3.14
C ARG A 86 13.51 -10.12 -1.67
N MET A 87 12.44 -9.46 -1.23
CA MET A 87 12.23 -9.13 0.18
C MET A 87 12.16 -10.40 1.05
N ILE A 88 11.47 -11.44 0.57
CA ILE A 88 11.33 -12.69 1.31
C ILE A 88 12.70 -13.35 1.53
N PHE A 89 13.48 -13.60 0.46
CA PHE A 89 14.75 -14.27 0.64
C PHE A 89 15.77 -13.40 1.40
N SER A 90 15.80 -12.08 1.18
CA SER A 90 16.65 -11.17 1.94
C SER A 90 16.27 -11.14 3.42
N GLY A 91 14.98 -11.06 3.73
CA GLY A 91 14.49 -11.12 5.10
C GLY A 91 14.87 -12.43 5.80
N CYS A 92 14.62 -13.55 5.15
CA CYS A 92 14.99 -14.87 5.70
C CYS A 92 16.51 -15.02 5.91
N GLU A 93 17.35 -14.55 4.96
CA GLU A 93 18.80 -14.62 5.06
C GLU A 93 19.35 -13.73 6.17
N HIS A 94 18.91 -12.47 6.24
CA HIS A 94 19.52 -11.49 7.14
C HIS A 94 18.92 -11.49 8.56
N THR A 95 17.65 -11.84 8.71
CA THR A 95 16.95 -11.78 10.00
C THR A 95 16.48 -13.15 10.52
N GLY A 96 16.56 -14.19 9.69
CA GLY A 96 16.04 -15.53 10.01
C GLY A 96 14.52 -15.66 10.01
N LYS A 97 13.79 -14.61 9.56
CA LYS A 97 12.32 -14.56 9.58
C LYS A 97 11.77 -14.02 8.25
N PRO A 98 10.60 -14.53 7.78
CA PRO A 98 9.92 -13.91 6.65
C PRO A 98 9.49 -12.47 7.01
N PRO A 99 9.57 -11.51 6.06
CA PRO A 99 9.34 -10.10 6.38
C PRO A 99 7.86 -9.72 6.60
N PHE A 100 6.91 -10.55 6.18
CA PHE A 100 5.47 -10.31 6.30
C PHE A 100 4.69 -11.63 6.27
N HIS A 101 3.48 -11.62 6.83
CA HIS A 101 2.60 -12.79 6.89
C HIS A 101 1.72 -12.94 5.65
N THR A 102 1.24 -11.81 5.13
CA THR A 102 0.29 -11.78 4.01
C THR A 102 0.80 -10.87 2.91
N VAL A 103 0.58 -11.26 1.66
CA VAL A 103 0.80 -10.40 0.48
C VAL A 103 -0.55 -10.16 -0.20
N LEU A 104 -1.05 -8.94 -0.09
CA LEU A 104 -2.24 -8.51 -0.81
C LEU A 104 -1.84 -8.01 -2.19
N ILE A 105 -2.19 -8.79 -3.21
CA ILE A 105 -1.83 -8.50 -4.60
C ILE A 105 -3.01 -7.82 -5.28
N HIS A 106 -2.79 -6.57 -5.72
CA HIS A 106 -3.78 -5.82 -6.50
C HIS A 106 -3.43 -5.82 -7.99
N GLY A 107 -4.44 -5.57 -8.84
CA GLY A 107 -4.27 -5.34 -10.26
C GLY A 107 -3.75 -3.92 -10.56
N LEU A 108 -3.45 -3.65 -11.82
CA LEU A 108 -3.00 -2.33 -12.27
C LEU A 108 -4.20 -1.46 -12.66
N VAL A 109 -4.07 -0.17 -12.37
CA VAL A 109 -5.01 0.84 -12.86
C VAL A 109 -4.62 1.19 -14.30
N ARG A 110 -5.57 1.01 -15.22
CA ARG A 110 -5.40 1.27 -16.65
C ARG A 110 -6.21 2.50 -17.06
N ASP A 111 -5.89 3.09 -18.20
CA ASP A 111 -6.68 4.17 -18.77
C ASP A 111 -8.09 3.68 -19.20
N ASP A 112 -8.93 4.60 -19.65
CA ASP A 112 -10.30 4.34 -20.12
C ASP A 112 -10.36 3.31 -21.27
N LYS A 113 -9.28 3.21 -22.08
CA LYS A 113 -9.13 2.26 -23.18
C LYS A 113 -8.52 0.92 -22.75
N GLY A 114 -8.21 0.76 -21.46
CA GLY A 114 -7.59 -0.45 -20.91
C GLY A 114 -6.08 -0.57 -21.16
N ARG A 115 -5.40 0.50 -21.56
CA ARG A 115 -3.94 0.49 -21.77
C ARG A 115 -3.22 0.78 -20.45
N LYS A 116 -2.05 0.18 -20.27
CA LYS A 116 -1.16 0.51 -19.13
C LYS A 116 -0.79 1.99 -19.19
N MET A 117 -0.96 2.69 -18.06
CA MET A 117 -0.54 4.09 -17.94
C MET A 117 0.97 4.18 -17.94
N SER A 118 1.54 5.11 -18.72
CA SER A 118 2.97 5.37 -18.76
C SER A 118 3.26 6.84 -19.10
N LYS A 119 4.41 7.32 -18.63
CA LYS A 119 4.87 8.69 -18.95
C LYS A 119 5.08 8.89 -20.45
N SER A 120 5.56 7.86 -21.15
CA SER A 120 5.83 7.92 -22.59
C SER A 120 4.56 8.00 -23.44
N LEU A 121 3.44 7.43 -22.98
CA LEU A 121 2.15 7.51 -23.67
C LEU A 121 1.33 8.76 -23.28
N GLY A 122 1.75 9.50 -22.24
CA GLY A 122 1.02 10.67 -21.77
C GLY A 122 -0.41 10.40 -21.31
N ASN A 123 -0.73 9.13 -20.98
CA ASN A 123 -2.05 8.68 -20.56
C ASN A 123 -2.16 8.48 -19.04
N GLY A 124 -1.16 8.95 -18.28
CA GLY A 124 -1.19 8.94 -16.82
C GLY A 124 -2.19 9.95 -16.29
N ILE A 125 -2.89 9.57 -15.23
CA ILE A 125 -3.80 10.45 -14.49
C ILE A 125 -3.11 10.79 -13.18
N ASP A 126 -2.97 12.09 -12.89
CA ASP A 126 -2.42 12.55 -11.63
C ASP A 126 -3.44 12.38 -10.51
N PRO A 127 -3.15 11.57 -9.49
CA PRO A 127 -4.08 11.36 -8.36
C PRO A 127 -4.28 12.64 -7.54
N LEU A 128 -3.32 13.56 -7.49
CA LEU A 128 -3.46 14.82 -6.76
C LEU A 128 -4.46 15.74 -7.44
N GLU A 129 -4.40 15.86 -8.78
CA GLU A 129 -5.40 16.62 -9.54
C GLU A 129 -6.82 16.04 -9.36
N MET A 130 -6.94 14.71 -9.31
CA MET A 130 -8.22 14.06 -9.05
C MET A 130 -8.72 14.33 -7.63
N ALA A 131 -7.83 14.31 -6.65
CA ALA A 131 -8.17 14.62 -5.26
C ALA A 131 -8.59 16.10 -5.08
N GLU A 132 -7.91 17.03 -5.75
CA GLU A 132 -8.30 18.45 -5.74
C GLU A 132 -9.68 18.68 -6.37
N LYS A 133 -9.94 18.04 -7.49
CA LYS A 133 -11.18 18.26 -8.27
C LYS A 133 -12.40 17.55 -7.67
N TYR A 134 -12.23 16.32 -7.19
CA TYR A 134 -13.34 15.46 -6.77
C TYR A 134 -13.34 15.13 -5.28
N GLY A 135 -12.26 15.41 -4.58
CA GLY A 135 -12.04 15.03 -3.19
C GLY A 135 -11.28 13.70 -3.05
N ALA A 136 -10.42 13.62 -2.03
CA ALA A 136 -9.61 12.43 -1.75
C ALA A 136 -10.48 11.20 -1.45
N ASP A 137 -11.60 11.37 -0.74
CA ASP A 137 -12.52 10.28 -0.42
C ASP A 137 -13.15 9.67 -1.66
N ALA A 138 -13.55 10.51 -2.63
CA ALA A 138 -14.12 10.07 -3.90
C ALA A 138 -13.11 9.26 -4.71
N LEU A 139 -11.86 9.72 -4.79
CA LEU A 139 -10.80 9.00 -5.48
C LEU A 139 -10.53 7.65 -4.82
N ARG A 140 -10.34 7.63 -3.50
CA ARG A 140 -10.07 6.40 -2.73
C ARG A 140 -11.21 5.38 -2.86
N PHE A 141 -12.43 5.83 -2.73
CA PHE A 141 -13.61 4.96 -2.85
C PHE A 141 -13.77 4.42 -4.27
N ASN A 142 -13.50 5.24 -5.30
CA ASN A 142 -13.49 4.80 -6.71
C ASN A 142 -12.46 3.69 -6.96
N LEU A 143 -11.27 3.80 -6.36
CA LEU A 143 -10.19 2.83 -6.56
C LEU A 143 -10.46 1.48 -5.88
N ILE A 144 -11.25 1.46 -4.81
CA ILE A 144 -11.56 0.22 -4.06
C ILE A 144 -12.83 -0.44 -4.56
N THR A 145 -13.85 0.37 -4.89
CA THR A 145 -15.19 -0.14 -5.22
C THR A 145 -15.21 -0.91 -6.54
N GLY A 146 -15.71 -2.14 -6.49
CA GLY A 146 -15.88 -3.01 -7.65
C GLY A 146 -14.60 -3.69 -8.13
N ASN A 147 -13.53 -3.65 -7.32
CA ASN A 147 -12.27 -4.31 -7.60
C ASN A 147 -12.20 -5.66 -6.89
N ALA A 148 -11.70 -6.66 -7.58
CA ALA A 148 -11.30 -7.93 -6.99
C ALA A 148 -9.77 -8.03 -6.95
N PRO A 149 -9.18 -8.70 -5.94
CA PRO A 149 -7.74 -8.91 -5.85
C PRO A 149 -7.15 -9.44 -7.17
N GLY A 150 -5.99 -8.91 -7.57
CA GLY A 150 -5.25 -9.34 -8.75
C GLY A 150 -5.82 -8.91 -10.12
N ASN A 151 -6.99 -8.29 -10.17
CA ASN A 151 -7.62 -7.87 -11.42
C ASN A 151 -7.32 -6.41 -11.76
N ASP A 152 -6.96 -6.16 -13.02
CA ASP A 152 -6.78 -4.80 -13.54
C ASP A 152 -8.12 -4.05 -13.61
N THR A 153 -8.06 -2.76 -13.34
CA THR A 153 -9.23 -1.89 -13.40
C THR A 153 -9.01 -0.74 -14.39
N ARG A 154 -10.09 -0.33 -15.04
CA ARG A 154 -10.07 0.87 -15.88
C ARG A 154 -10.50 2.06 -15.03
N PHE A 155 -9.74 3.14 -15.14
CA PHE A 155 -10.07 4.38 -14.47
C PHE A 155 -10.95 5.24 -15.36
N PHE A 156 -12.13 5.58 -14.85
CA PHE A 156 -13.05 6.51 -15.48
C PHE A 156 -13.24 7.72 -14.57
N VAL A 157 -13.03 8.92 -15.11
CA VAL A 157 -13.16 10.19 -14.36
C VAL A 157 -14.61 10.39 -13.89
N GLU A 158 -15.58 9.99 -14.71
CA GLU A 158 -17.01 10.08 -14.40
C GLU A 158 -17.37 9.25 -13.15
N LYS A 159 -16.66 8.16 -12.92
CA LYS A 159 -16.85 7.34 -11.72
C LYS A 159 -16.37 8.06 -10.45
N CYS A 160 -15.28 8.84 -10.54
CA CYS A 160 -14.87 9.73 -9.45
C CYS A 160 -15.94 10.76 -9.10
N GLU A 161 -16.59 11.34 -10.12
CA GLU A 161 -17.68 12.28 -9.91
C GLU A 161 -18.88 11.63 -9.21
N ALA A 162 -19.24 10.41 -9.62
CA ALA A 162 -20.31 9.66 -8.95
C ALA A 162 -19.97 9.37 -7.47
N MET A 163 -18.71 9.03 -7.17
CA MET A 163 -18.28 8.81 -5.79
C MET A 163 -18.26 10.09 -4.97
N ARG A 164 -17.91 11.25 -5.56
CA ARG A 164 -18.06 12.55 -4.90
C ARG A 164 -19.52 12.83 -4.54
N ASN A 165 -20.43 12.56 -5.45
CA ASN A 165 -21.86 12.75 -5.21
C ASN A 165 -22.37 11.83 -4.10
N PHE A 166 -21.86 10.61 -4.02
CA PHE A 166 -22.14 9.69 -2.91
C PHE A 166 -21.60 10.20 -1.57
N ALA A 167 -20.36 10.68 -1.51
CA ALA A 167 -19.81 11.31 -0.31
C ALA A 167 -20.63 12.52 0.15
N ASN A 168 -21.06 13.36 -0.81
CA ASN A 168 -21.96 14.49 -0.54
C ASN A 168 -23.33 14.04 -0.02
N LYS A 169 -23.86 12.90 -0.48
CA LYS A 169 -25.11 12.34 0.06
C LYS A 169 -24.97 12.02 1.53
N ILE A 170 -23.87 11.36 1.92
CA ILE A 170 -23.57 11.02 3.32
C ILE A 170 -23.49 12.30 4.16
N TRP A 171 -22.73 13.28 3.68
CA TRP A 171 -22.60 14.58 4.35
C TRP A 171 -23.95 15.27 4.58
N ASN A 172 -24.76 15.35 3.53
CA ASN A 172 -26.06 16.02 3.62
C ASN A 172 -27.06 15.26 4.49
N ALA A 173 -27.09 13.92 4.43
CA ALA A 173 -27.92 13.11 5.31
C ALA A 173 -27.51 13.30 6.78
N SER A 174 -26.21 13.22 7.08
CA SER A 174 -25.70 13.45 8.43
C SER A 174 -26.00 14.85 8.93
N ARG A 175 -25.84 15.86 8.08
CA ARG A 175 -26.20 17.25 8.42
C ARG A 175 -27.68 17.40 8.71
N PHE A 176 -28.54 16.79 7.92
CA PHE A 176 -29.98 16.79 8.14
C PHE A 176 -30.34 16.16 9.50
N VAL A 177 -29.77 15.03 9.82
CA VAL A 177 -29.95 14.37 11.13
C VAL A 177 -29.50 15.31 12.25
N MET A 178 -28.30 15.85 12.17
CA MET A 178 -27.75 16.76 13.19
C MET A 178 -28.60 18.01 13.42
N MET A 179 -29.18 18.57 12.36
CA MET A 179 -30.05 19.77 12.45
C MET A 179 -31.38 19.46 13.15
N ASN A 180 -31.82 18.20 13.16
CA ASN A 180 -33.08 17.77 13.76
C ASN A 180 -32.89 17.07 15.10
N LEU A 181 -31.65 16.85 15.56
CA LEU A 181 -31.38 16.25 16.85
C LEU A 181 -31.74 17.22 17.98
N THR A 182 -32.62 16.79 18.86
CA THR A 182 -33.00 17.50 20.09
C THR A 182 -32.40 16.86 21.35
N ILE A 183 -31.84 15.67 21.24
CA ILE A 183 -31.24 14.92 22.32
C ILE A 183 -29.72 15.18 22.42
N ARG A 184 -29.23 15.27 23.67
CA ARG A 184 -27.79 15.49 23.94
C ARG A 184 -27.02 14.21 24.23
N GLU A 185 -27.69 13.12 24.53
CA GLU A 185 -27.09 11.83 24.85
C GLU A 185 -27.52 10.77 23.83
N CYS A 186 -26.53 10.03 23.28
CA CYS A 186 -26.77 8.93 22.35
C CYS A 186 -27.13 7.65 23.11
N VAL A 187 -28.39 7.54 23.55
CA VAL A 187 -28.93 6.30 24.14
C VAL A 187 -30.08 5.79 23.29
N LEU A 188 -30.15 4.49 23.12
CA LEU A 188 -31.30 3.86 22.47
C LEU A 188 -32.57 4.09 23.32
N PRO A 189 -33.68 4.50 22.70
CA PRO A 189 -34.94 4.64 23.42
C PRO A 189 -35.38 3.27 24.01
N GLY A 190 -36.04 3.29 25.16
CA GLY A 190 -36.53 2.09 25.83
C GLY A 190 -37.57 1.30 25.03
N ARG A 191 -38.24 1.96 24.07
CA ARG A 191 -39.14 1.36 23.10
C ARG A 191 -38.73 1.77 21.70
N LEU A 192 -38.50 0.77 20.83
CA LEU A 192 -38.22 0.92 19.42
C LEU A 192 -39.46 0.58 18.60
N GLU A 193 -39.76 1.42 17.62
CA GLU A 193 -40.82 1.12 16.65
C GLU A 193 -40.30 0.06 15.61
N GLN A 194 -41.16 -0.36 14.71
CA GLN A 194 -40.83 -1.47 13.81
C GLN A 194 -39.76 -1.07 12.82
N GLU A 195 -39.79 0.15 12.33
CA GLU A 195 -38.81 0.74 11.42
C GLU A 195 -37.44 0.84 12.08
N ASP A 196 -37.38 1.26 13.35
CA ASP A 196 -36.13 1.35 14.11
C ASP A 196 -35.48 -0.04 14.24
N LYS A 197 -36.29 -1.06 14.57
CA LYS A 197 -35.81 -2.45 14.70
C LYS A 197 -35.30 -3.00 13.36
N TRP A 198 -35.98 -2.65 12.27
CA TRP A 198 -35.60 -3.08 10.93
C TRP A 198 -34.25 -2.48 10.52
N ILE A 199 -34.08 -1.16 10.62
CA ILE A 199 -32.83 -0.51 10.21
C ILE A 199 -31.67 -0.92 11.10
N LEU A 200 -31.87 -1.05 12.42
CA LEU A 200 -30.81 -1.52 13.34
C LEU A 200 -30.43 -2.98 13.08
N SER A 201 -31.40 -3.85 12.76
CA SER A 201 -31.11 -5.22 12.38
C SER A 201 -30.31 -5.30 11.08
N LYS A 202 -30.67 -4.48 10.08
CA LYS A 202 -29.90 -4.35 8.84
C LYS A 202 -28.49 -3.83 9.08
N LEU A 203 -28.34 -2.74 9.85
CA LEU A 203 -27.05 -2.19 10.21
C LEU A 203 -26.14 -3.24 10.87
N ASN A 204 -26.65 -3.96 11.86
CA ASN A 204 -25.87 -5.02 12.52
C ASN A 204 -25.41 -6.11 11.55
N ARG A 205 -26.25 -6.50 10.59
CA ARG A 205 -25.86 -7.44 9.54
C ARG A 205 -24.79 -6.88 8.63
N VAL A 206 -24.94 -5.64 8.17
CA VAL A 206 -23.95 -4.95 7.33
C VAL A 206 -22.61 -4.82 8.06
N VAL A 207 -22.61 -4.41 9.34
CA VAL A 207 -21.39 -4.33 10.16
C VAL A 207 -20.68 -5.69 10.19
N LYS A 208 -21.41 -6.79 10.47
CA LYS A 208 -20.83 -8.12 10.48
C LYS A 208 -20.24 -8.51 9.13
N GLU A 209 -21.02 -8.37 8.05
CA GLU A 209 -20.60 -8.76 6.71
C GLU A 209 -19.42 -7.91 6.19
N VAL A 210 -19.41 -6.61 6.50
CA VAL A 210 -18.30 -5.72 6.14
C VAL A 210 -17.03 -6.13 6.89
N THR A 211 -17.12 -6.40 8.20
CA THR A 211 -15.99 -6.86 9.00
C THR A 211 -15.41 -8.16 8.44
N GLU A 212 -16.26 -9.17 8.20
CA GLU A 212 -15.83 -10.44 7.63
C GLU A 212 -15.15 -10.30 6.26
N ASN A 213 -15.68 -9.44 5.39
CA ASN A 213 -15.05 -9.17 4.09
C ASN A 213 -13.74 -8.38 4.20
N MET A 214 -13.66 -7.42 5.13
CA MET A 214 -12.41 -6.68 5.40
C MET A 214 -11.31 -7.63 5.93
N ASP A 215 -11.65 -8.51 6.85
CA ASP A 215 -10.73 -9.51 7.41
C ASP A 215 -10.27 -10.51 6.33
N ALA A 216 -11.11 -10.79 5.34
CA ALA A 216 -10.78 -11.62 4.17
C ALA A 216 -10.09 -10.87 3.04
N TYR A 217 -9.78 -9.58 3.21
CA TYR A 217 -9.23 -8.68 2.17
C TYR A 217 -10.13 -8.49 0.94
N GLU A 218 -11.42 -8.79 1.04
CA GLU A 218 -12.43 -8.57 -0.01
C GLU A 218 -12.96 -7.12 0.03
N LEU A 219 -12.04 -6.15 -0.16
CA LEU A 219 -12.31 -4.72 0.04
C LEU A 219 -13.38 -4.17 -0.90
N GLY A 220 -13.43 -4.70 -2.13
CA GLY A 220 -14.45 -4.32 -3.12
C GLY A 220 -15.84 -4.74 -2.70
N VAL A 221 -15.99 -5.94 -2.11
CA VAL A 221 -17.27 -6.45 -1.59
C VAL A 221 -17.70 -5.66 -0.36
N ALA A 222 -16.77 -5.42 0.58
CA ALA A 222 -17.03 -4.64 1.78
C ALA A 222 -17.54 -3.23 1.44
N SER A 223 -16.87 -2.54 0.51
CA SER A 223 -17.25 -1.18 0.09
C SER A 223 -18.62 -1.15 -0.61
N ALA A 224 -18.94 -2.16 -1.43
CA ALA A 224 -20.25 -2.27 -2.07
C ALA A 224 -21.39 -2.43 -1.07
N LYS A 225 -21.18 -3.25 -0.02
CA LYS A 225 -22.21 -3.42 1.05
C LYS A 225 -22.48 -2.13 1.82
N VAL A 226 -21.44 -1.34 2.12
CA VAL A 226 -21.61 -0.01 2.74
C VAL A 226 -22.36 0.93 1.81
N TYR A 227 -21.98 0.94 0.53
CA TYR A 227 -22.65 1.77 -0.48
C TYR A 227 -24.14 1.44 -0.57
N ASP A 228 -24.50 0.17 -0.73
CA ASP A 228 -25.88 -0.29 -0.90
C ASP A 228 -26.73 0.04 0.34
N PHE A 229 -26.18 -0.17 1.54
CA PHE A 229 -26.88 0.15 2.77
C PHE A 229 -27.20 1.66 2.86
N ILE A 230 -26.22 2.52 2.61
CA ILE A 230 -26.42 4.00 2.70
C ILE A 230 -27.31 4.50 1.57
N TRP A 231 -27.21 3.92 0.37
CA TRP A 231 -27.96 4.40 -0.78
C TRP A 231 -29.40 3.93 -0.79
N SER A 232 -29.65 2.70 -0.39
CA SER A 232 -30.95 2.03 -0.58
C SER A 232 -31.76 1.81 0.70
N ASP A 233 -31.08 1.65 1.83
CA ASP A 233 -31.73 1.28 3.07
C ASP A 233 -31.83 2.43 4.09
N TYR A 234 -30.78 3.27 4.19
CA TYR A 234 -30.71 4.41 5.11
C TYR A 234 -31.20 5.68 4.42
#